data_5b8e7b3ee6374ad7a0a1989719e5562e
#
_entry.id   5b8e7b3ee6374ad7a0a1989719e5562e
#
_cell.length_a   1.000
_cell.length_b   1.000
_cell.length_c   1.000
_cell.angle_alpha   90.00
_cell.angle_beta   90.00
_cell.angle_gamma   90.00
#
_symmetry.space_group_name_H-M   'P 1'
#
loop_
_entity.id
_entity.type
_entity.pdbx_description
1 polymer ?
#
loop_
_entity_poly.entity_id
_entity_poly.type
_entity_poly.pdbx_seq_one_letter_code
_entity_poly.pdbx_strand_id
1 'polypeptide(L)'
;MKKFIYLISPNKIDKNFYYSLTKVLKSQKIKFFQLRLKKIKKYKIVKIAQKVKKITKKFNVKLIINDNPEIAKEINADGCHLGQLDVNILKAKKILKKKIIGVTCHGSIKLAYKAIKDKPNYIAVGSFYKSKLKPNAKKANTKIIKKLRKKTKVPIVAIGGINDKNYRMLINKGANYIALSSFIWNNP
;
A
#
# COMPACT_ATOMS: atom_id res chain seq x y z
N MET A 1 -9.28 8.69 16.61
CA MET A 1 -7.96 9.08 16.06
C MET A 1 -7.92 8.79 14.56
N LYS A 2 -7.39 9.71 13.72
CA LYS A 2 -7.38 9.55 12.26
C LYS A 2 -6.36 8.47 11.86
N LYS A 3 -6.83 7.40 11.15
CA LYS A 3 -5.97 6.35 10.61
C LYS A 3 -5.30 6.84 9.32
N PHE A 4 -3.98 7.01 9.31
CA PHE A 4 -3.23 7.57 8.18
C PHE A 4 -2.07 6.68 7.72
N ILE A 5 -1.81 5.55 8.39
CA ILE A 5 -0.74 4.63 8.03
C ILE A 5 -1.25 3.58 7.05
N TYR A 6 -0.46 3.37 6.00
CA TYR A 6 -0.54 2.28 5.05
C TYR A 6 0.64 1.35 5.32
N LEU A 7 0.42 0.25 6.03
CA LEU A 7 1.47 -0.69 6.40
C LEU A 7 1.67 -1.73 5.30
N ILE A 8 2.92 -1.95 4.89
CA ILE A 8 3.30 -2.98 3.91
C ILE A 8 4.04 -4.09 4.65
N SER A 9 3.72 -5.36 4.37
CA SER A 9 4.37 -6.52 4.98
C SER A 9 5.89 -6.52 4.73
N PRO A 10 6.68 -7.23 5.56
CA PRO A 10 8.04 -7.56 5.21
C PRO A 10 8.07 -8.46 3.97
N ASN A 11 9.25 -8.63 3.35
CA ASN A 11 9.40 -9.50 2.18
C ASN A 11 9.33 -11.00 2.53
N LYS A 12 9.73 -11.36 3.75
CA LYS A 12 9.69 -12.73 4.29
C LYS A 12 8.74 -12.74 5.48
N ILE A 13 7.94 -13.79 5.58
CA ILE A 13 7.04 -14.07 6.69
C ILE A 13 7.67 -15.19 7.51
N ASP A 14 8.14 -14.86 8.70
CA ASP A 14 8.68 -15.81 9.68
C ASP A 14 7.64 -16.24 10.73
N LYS A 15 8.06 -17.05 11.69
CA LYS A 15 7.18 -17.55 12.76
C LYS A 15 6.63 -16.42 13.64
N ASN A 16 7.41 -15.36 13.87
CA ASN A 16 7.07 -14.24 14.74
C ASN A 16 6.21 -13.18 14.07
N PHE A 17 6.10 -13.21 12.72
CA PHE A 17 5.38 -12.18 11.96
C PHE A 17 3.96 -11.93 12.45
N TYR A 18 3.18 -12.97 12.72
CA TYR A 18 1.77 -12.82 13.12
C TYR A 18 1.63 -12.15 14.49
N TYR A 19 2.54 -12.46 15.41
CA TYR A 19 2.62 -11.79 16.70
C TYR A 19 2.97 -10.31 16.53
N SER A 20 4.04 -10.02 15.80
CA SER A 20 4.48 -8.64 15.49
C SER A 20 3.39 -7.85 14.76
N LEU A 21 2.69 -8.47 13.79
CA LEU A 21 1.56 -7.84 13.12
C LEU A 21 0.47 -7.45 14.12
N THR A 22 0.10 -8.38 15.02
CA THR A 22 -0.91 -8.12 16.05
C THR A 22 -0.50 -6.95 16.95
N LYS A 23 0.77 -6.93 17.43
CA LYS A 23 1.32 -5.85 18.23
C LYS A 23 1.25 -4.49 17.54
N VAL A 24 1.69 -4.44 16.27
CA VAL A 24 1.68 -3.21 15.47
C VAL A 24 0.26 -2.70 15.20
N LEU A 25 -0.69 -3.59 14.93
CA LEU A 25 -2.08 -3.19 14.65
C LEU A 25 -2.81 -2.63 15.88
N LYS A 26 -2.37 -2.95 17.10
CA LYS A 26 -2.91 -2.35 18.35
C LYS A 26 -2.77 -0.83 18.39
N SER A 27 -1.82 -0.23 17.64
CA SER A 27 -1.62 1.23 17.57
C SER A 27 -2.83 2.00 17.06
N GLN A 28 -3.80 1.33 16.42
CA GLN A 28 -5.03 1.90 15.83
C GLN A 28 -4.83 3.01 14.78
N LYS A 29 -3.58 3.33 14.41
CA LYS A 29 -3.27 4.36 13.39
C LYS A 29 -3.28 3.82 11.96
N ILE A 30 -3.34 2.48 11.79
CA ILE A 30 -3.22 1.79 10.51
C ILE A 30 -4.60 1.69 9.84
N LYS A 31 -4.69 2.19 8.60
CA LYS A 31 -5.89 2.09 7.75
C LYS A 31 -5.85 0.88 6.84
N PHE A 32 -4.67 0.64 6.24
CA PHE A 32 -4.45 -0.43 5.26
C PHE A 32 -3.26 -1.29 5.66
N PHE A 33 -3.38 -2.58 5.43
CA PHE A 33 -2.27 -3.52 5.47
C PHE A 33 -2.13 -4.18 4.10
N GLN A 34 -1.01 -3.95 3.42
CA GLN A 34 -0.69 -4.59 2.14
C GLN A 34 0.16 -5.83 2.37
N LEU A 35 -0.36 -7.00 2.02
CA LEU A 35 0.42 -8.23 1.96
C LEU A 35 1.17 -8.29 0.63
N ARG A 36 2.50 -8.08 0.68
CA ARG A 36 3.39 -8.02 -0.47
C ARG A 36 4.45 -9.10 -0.39
N LEU A 37 4.20 -10.24 -1.03
CA LEU A 37 5.09 -11.39 -1.10
C LEU A 37 5.48 -11.62 -2.55
N LYS A 38 6.73 -11.32 -2.88
CA LYS A 38 7.29 -11.53 -4.23
C LYS A 38 7.97 -12.90 -4.31
N LYS A 39 7.90 -13.54 -5.50
CA LYS A 39 8.55 -14.84 -5.77
C LYS A 39 8.06 -15.97 -4.85
N ILE A 40 6.82 -15.92 -4.41
CA ILE A 40 6.17 -16.96 -3.58
C ILE A 40 5.05 -17.60 -4.41
N LYS A 41 4.93 -18.94 -4.33
CA LYS A 41 3.87 -19.69 -5.01
C LYS A 41 2.48 -19.24 -4.54
N LYS A 42 1.52 -19.15 -5.47
CA LYS A 42 0.15 -18.64 -5.21
C LYS A 42 -0.50 -19.28 -3.98
N TYR A 43 -0.49 -20.60 -3.87
CA TYR A 43 -1.12 -21.31 -2.75
C TYR A 43 -0.54 -20.93 -1.38
N LYS A 44 0.78 -20.63 -1.31
CA LYS A 44 1.41 -20.17 -0.07
C LYS A 44 0.94 -18.75 0.29
N ILE A 45 0.81 -17.87 -0.73
CA ILE A 45 0.27 -16.51 -0.52
C ILE A 45 -1.15 -16.59 0.01
N VAL A 46 -2.01 -17.44 -0.56
CA VAL A 46 -3.40 -17.65 -0.11
C VAL A 46 -3.45 -18.09 1.35
N LYS A 47 -2.68 -19.13 1.74
CA LYS A 47 -2.61 -19.60 3.13
C LYS A 47 -2.19 -18.50 4.12
N ILE A 48 -1.16 -17.72 3.78
CA ILE A 48 -0.69 -16.60 4.61
C ILE A 48 -1.75 -15.50 4.66
N ALA A 49 -2.34 -15.14 3.52
CA ALA A 49 -3.32 -14.08 3.42
C ALA A 49 -4.60 -14.37 4.23
N GLN A 50 -5.04 -15.62 4.29
CA GLN A 50 -6.18 -16.05 5.12
C GLN A 50 -5.91 -15.83 6.61
N LYS A 51 -4.71 -16.18 7.10
CA LYS A 51 -4.30 -15.91 8.49
C LYS A 51 -4.21 -14.40 8.77
N VAL A 52 -3.58 -13.65 7.87
CA VAL A 52 -3.46 -12.19 7.96
C VAL A 52 -4.83 -11.54 7.97
N LYS A 53 -5.77 -12.00 7.13
CA LYS A 53 -7.15 -11.47 7.08
C LYS A 53 -7.87 -11.57 8.43
N LYS A 54 -7.74 -12.72 9.12
CA LYS A 54 -8.32 -12.88 10.46
C LYS A 54 -7.79 -11.82 11.44
N ILE A 55 -6.48 -11.56 11.39
CA ILE A 55 -5.84 -10.56 12.27
C ILE A 55 -6.29 -9.14 11.88
N THR A 56 -6.18 -8.76 10.60
CA THR A 56 -6.54 -7.41 10.15
C THR A 56 -8.02 -7.08 10.41
N LYS A 57 -8.93 -8.07 10.24
CA LYS A 57 -10.35 -7.92 10.56
C LYS A 57 -10.58 -7.58 12.03
N LYS A 58 -9.88 -8.24 12.97
CA LYS A 58 -9.97 -7.99 14.41
C LYS A 58 -9.67 -6.53 14.79
N PHE A 59 -8.78 -5.87 14.04
CA PHE A 59 -8.37 -4.46 14.29
C PHE A 59 -9.03 -3.45 13.34
N ASN A 60 -10.03 -3.87 12.56
CA ASN A 60 -10.68 -3.03 11.55
C ASN A 60 -9.67 -2.34 10.60
N VAL A 61 -8.69 -3.13 10.12
CA VAL A 61 -7.68 -2.74 9.13
C VAL A 61 -7.99 -3.42 7.82
N LYS A 62 -7.97 -2.67 6.72
CA LYS A 62 -8.27 -3.16 5.38
C LYS A 62 -7.11 -3.97 4.81
N LEU A 63 -7.35 -5.23 4.46
CA LEU A 63 -6.34 -6.10 3.82
C LEU A 63 -6.29 -5.83 2.32
N ILE A 64 -5.12 -5.46 1.83
CA ILE A 64 -4.83 -5.23 0.41
C ILE A 64 -3.83 -6.28 -0.09
N ILE A 65 -4.16 -7.00 -1.14
CA ILE A 65 -3.25 -7.95 -1.79
C ILE A 65 -2.42 -7.20 -2.85
N ASN A 66 -1.12 -7.46 -2.88
CA ASN A 66 -0.23 -6.85 -3.85
C ASN A 66 -0.31 -7.58 -5.20
N ASP A 67 -0.37 -6.84 -6.32
CA ASP A 67 -0.25 -7.25 -7.73
C ASP A 67 -1.38 -8.17 -8.25
N ASN A 68 -2.03 -8.99 -7.43
CA ASN A 68 -2.87 -10.09 -7.90
C ASN A 68 -4.34 -9.95 -7.44
N PRO A 69 -5.26 -9.44 -8.31
CA PRO A 69 -6.67 -9.31 -7.98
C PRO A 69 -7.41 -10.66 -7.85
N GLU A 70 -6.93 -11.73 -8.52
CA GLU A 70 -7.55 -13.05 -8.39
C GLU A 70 -7.34 -13.62 -6.97
N ILE A 71 -6.13 -13.49 -6.41
CA ILE A 71 -5.89 -13.86 -5.02
C ILE A 71 -6.75 -13.00 -4.09
N ALA A 72 -6.85 -11.69 -4.35
CA ALA A 72 -7.68 -10.81 -3.54
C ALA A 72 -9.17 -11.23 -3.57
N LYS A 73 -9.68 -11.66 -4.71
CA LYS A 73 -11.03 -12.21 -4.88
C LYS A 73 -11.18 -13.54 -4.13
N GLU A 74 -10.26 -14.48 -4.35
CA GLU A 74 -10.29 -15.83 -3.78
C GLU A 74 -10.38 -15.81 -2.24
N ILE A 75 -9.57 -14.99 -1.58
CA ILE A 75 -9.59 -14.85 -0.12
C ILE A 75 -10.61 -13.83 0.38
N ASN A 76 -11.37 -13.20 -0.52
CA ASN A 76 -12.27 -12.10 -0.21
C ASN A 76 -11.57 -10.98 0.58
N ALA A 77 -10.38 -10.53 0.14
CA ALA A 77 -9.68 -9.38 0.72
C ALA A 77 -10.47 -8.07 0.52
N ASP A 78 -10.09 -7.01 1.22
CA ASP A 78 -10.71 -5.69 1.05
C ASP A 78 -10.31 -5.03 -0.28
N GLY A 79 -9.19 -5.43 -0.89
CA GLY A 79 -8.77 -4.89 -2.17
C GLY A 79 -7.44 -5.42 -2.69
N CYS A 80 -6.97 -4.76 -3.77
CA CYS A 80 -5.71 -5.07 -4.43
C CYS A 80 -4.92 -3.78 -4.73
N HIS A 81 -3.59 -3.87 -4.69
CA HIS A 81 -2.67 -2.81 -5.11
C HIS A 81 -1.93 -3.23 -6.37
N LEU A 82 -2.00 -2.43 -7.42
CA LEU A 82 -1.45 -2.73 -8.74
C LEU A 82 -0.16 -1.94 -9.00
N GLY A 83 0.84 -2.60 -9.54
CA GLY A 83 1.99 -1.98 -10.17
C GLY A 83 1.72 -1.62 -11.63
N GLN A 84 2.73 -1.08 -12.32
CA GLN A 84 2.60 -0.64 -13.72
C GLN A 84 2.61 -1.78 -14.73
N LEU A 85 3.15 -2.94 -14.34
CA LEU A 85 3.25 -4.16 -15.18
C LEU A 85 2.14 -5.18 -14.87
N ASP A 86 1.30 -4.89 -13.90
CA ASP A 86 0.18 -5.75 -13.52
C ASP A 86 -1.04 -5.50 -14.40
N VAL A 87 -2.13 -6.20 -14.14
CA VAL A 87 -3.40 -5.94 -14.84
C VAL A 87 -3.84 -4.49 -14.64
N ASN A 88 -4.45 -3.90 -15.65
CA ASN A 88 -4.94 -2.51 -15.56
C ASN A 88 -6.11 -2.37 -14.57
N ILE A 89 -6.38 -1.13 -14.17
CA ILE A 89 -7.43 -0.79 -13.19
C ILE A 89 -8.81 -1.31 -13.62
N LEU A 90 -9.17 -1.16 -14.91
CA LEU A 90 -10.49 -1.56 -15.41
C LEU A 90 -10.69 -3.08 -15.33
N LYS A 91 -9.66 -3.87 -15.68
CA LYS A 91 -9.69 -5.32 -15.54
C LYS A 91 -9.78 -5.73 -14.07
N ALA A 92 -9.00 -5.10 -13.19
CA ALA A 92 -9.09 -5.35 -11.76
C ALA A 92 -10.47 -5.00 -11.18
N LYS A 93 -11.13 -3.94 -11.65
CA LYS A 93 -12.50 -3.58 -11.27
C LYS A 93 -13.52 -4.65 -11.69
N LYS A 94 -13.39 -5.23 -12.89
CA LYS A 94 -14.25 -6.34 -13.33
C LYS A 94 -14.12 -7.55 -12.41
N ILE A 95 -12.89 -7.90 -11.98
CA ILE A 95 -12.61 -9.04 -11.09
C ILE A 95 -13.13 -8.77 -9.66
N LEU A 96 -12.84 -7.59 -9.12
CA LEU A 96 -13.02 -7.26 -7.70
C LEU A 96 -14.31 -6.49 -7.41
N LYS A 97 -15.03 -6.04 -8.44
CA LYS A 97 -16.27 -5.27 -8.30
C LYS A 97 -16.09 -4.03 -7.40
N LYS A 98 -16.78 -3.98 -6.26
CA LYS A 98 -16.79 -2.86 -5.30
C LYS A 98 -15.57 -2.82 -4.34
N LYS A 99 -14.56 -3.68 -4.53
CA LYS A 99 -13.38 -3.73 -3.67
C LYS A 99 -12.41 -2.55 -3.94
N ILE A 100 -11.51 -2.33 -2.99
CA ILE A 100 -10.52 -1.26 -3.07
C ILE A 100 -9.46 -1.59 -4.12
N ILE A 101 -9.20 -0.65 -5.03
CA ILE A 101 -8.12 -0.75 -6.01
C ILE A 101 -7.21 0.47 -5.85
N GLY A 102 -5.95 0.19 -5.55
CA GLY A 102 -4.89 1.18 -5.56
C GLY A 102 -3.89 0.93 -6.66
N VAL A 103 -3.16 1.94 -7.09
CA VAL A 103 -2.16 1.80 -8.14
C VAL A 103 -0.91 2.63 -7.85
N THR A 104 0.26 2.04 -8.13
CA THR A 104 1.55 2.74 -8.08
C THR A 104 1.72 3.67 -9.28
N CYS A 105 2.06 4.93 -9.03
CA CYS A 105 2.35 5.92 -10.08
C CYS A 105 3.81 6.38 -10.09
N HIS A 106 4.67 5.79 -9.26
CA HIS A 106 6.05 6.23 -9.07
C HIS A 106 6.13 7.74 -8.80
N GLY A 107 7.21 8.42 -9.22
CA GLY A 107 7.34 9.88 -9.19
C GLY A 107 6.77 10.59 -10.42
N SER A 108 5.81 9.96 -11.15
CA SER A 108 5.34 10.43 -12.45
C SER A 108 3.93 11.02 -12.38
N ILE A 109 3.83 12.32 -12.70
CA ILE A 109 2.54 13.01 -12.86
C ILE A 109 1.75 12.40 -14.03
N LYS A 110 2.42 12.03 -15.12
CA LYS A 110 1.76 11.44 -16.31
C LYS A 110 1.08 10.12 -15.95
N LEU A 111 1.75 9.22 -15.21
CA LEU A 111 1.17 7.98 -14.74
C LEU A 111 0.01 8.22 -13.76
N ALA A 112 0.16 9.20 -12.84
CA ALA A 112 -0.90 9.54 -11.90
C ALA A 112 -2.15 10.05 -12.62
N TYR A 113 -2.02 10.95 -13.60
CA TYR A 113 -3.16 11.45 -14.36
C TYR A 113 -3.83 10.36 -15.22
N LYS A 114 -3.03 9.46 -15.84
CA LYS A 114 -3.57 8.29 -16.53
C LYS A 114 -4.40 7.42 -15.60
N ALA A 115 -3.85 7.11 -14.42
CA ALA A 115 -4.52 6.26 -13.43
C ALA A 115 -5.82 6.89 -12.89
N ILE A 116 -5.83 8.21 -12.64
CA ILE A 116 -6.99 8.94 -12.09
C ILE A 116 -8.20 8.87 -13.04
N LYS A 117 -7.99 8.83 -14.37
CA LYS A 117 -9.08 8.67 -15.34
C LYS A 117 -9.90 7.40 -15.07
N ASP A 118 -9.24 6.31 -14.64
CA ASP A 118 -9.89 5.04 -14.31
C ASP A 118 -10.44 4.99 -12.88
N LYS A 119 -10.46 6.13 -12.16
CA LYS A 119 -11.04 6.31 -10.82
C LYS A 119 -10.62 5.22 -9.82
N PRO A 120 -9.32 5.04 -9.51
CA PRO A 120 -8.87 4.14 -8.46
C PRO A 120 -9.28 4.68 -7.08
N ASN A 121 -9.30 3.82 -6.06
CA ASN A 121 -9.60 4.23 -4.69
C ASN A 121 -8.44 5.02 -4.04
N TYR A 122 -7.21 4.82 -4.51
CA TYR A 122 -6.04 5.63 -4.17
C TYR A 122 -4.93 5.45 -5.20
N ILE A 123 -4.02 6.41 -5.25
CA ILE A 123 -2.76 6.33 -6.00
C ILE A 123 -1.58 6.35 -5.02
N ALA A 124 -0.54 5.55 -5.30
CA ALA A 124 0.71 5.57 -4.53
C ALA A 124 1.80 6.28 -5.31
N VAL A 125 2.42 7.27 -4.68
CA VAL A 125 3.42 8.16 -5.29
C VAL A 125 4.73 8.11 -4.49
N GLY A 126 5.85 8.00 -5.17
CA GLY A 126 7.20 7.88 -4.60
C GLY A 126 8.16 7.21 -5.59
N SER A 127 9.37 6.89 -5.18
CA SER A 127 9.96 6.86 -3.82
C SER A 127 10.42 8.25 -3.40
N PHE A 128 10.01 8.73 -2.22
CA PHE A 128 10.43 10.07 -1.78
C PHE A 128 11.82 10.09 -1.15
N TYR A 129 12.21 9.02 -0.48
CA TYR A 129 13.51 8.89 0.18
C TYR A 129 14.18 7.57 -0.18
N LYS A 130 15.50 7.48 -0.02
CA LYS A 130 16.25 6.22 -0.20
C LYS A 130 15.68 5.12 0.72
N SER A 131 15.63 3.90 0.23
CA SER A 131 15.10 2.75 0.97
C SER A 131 16.00 1.54 0.75
N LYS A 132 16.32 0.81 1.81
CA LYS A 132 17.07 -0.46 1.72
C LYS A 132 16.36 -1.49 0.82
N LEU A 133 15.02 -1.45 0.75
CA LEU A 133 14.23 -2.38 -0.07
C LEU A 133 14.28 -2.09 -1.58
N LYS A 134 14.58 -0.85 -1.98
CA LYS A 134 14.68 -0.41 -3.38
C LYS A 134 15.73 0.68 -3.51
N PRO A 135 17.04 0.37 -3.41
CA PRO A 135 18.12 1.36 -3.41
C PRO A 135 18.16 2.18 -4.70
N ASN A 136 17.82 1.55 -5.84
CA ASN A 136 17.85 2.15 -7.18
C ASN A 136 16.53 2.85 -7.58
N ALA A 137 15.57 3.01 -6.67
CA ALA A 137 14.33 3.70 -7.00
C ALA A 137 14.57 5.18 -7.25
N LYS A 138 14.18 5.68 -8.43
CA LYS A 138 14.26 7.11 -8.76
C LYS A 138 13.52 7.94 -7.72
N LYS A 139 14.21 8.93 -7.13
CA LYS A 139 13.65 9.81 -6.10
C LYS A 139 12.61 10.74 -6.72
N ALA A 140 11.41 10.72 -6.16
CA ALA A 140 10.33 11.62 -6.56
C ALA A 140 10.49 12.99 -5.88
N ASN A 141 10.18 14.08 -6.59
CA ASN A 141 10.09 15.39 -5.98
C ASN A 141 8.78 15.51 -5.18
N THR A 142 8.86 15.94 -3.93
CA THR A 142 7.69 16.10 -3.06
C THR A 142 6.67 17.12 -3.56
N LYS A 143 7.06 18.06 -4.45
CA LYS A 143 6.14 18.98 -5.15
C LYS A 143 5.04 18.28 -5.93
N ILE A 144 5.25 16.99 -6.32
CA ILE A 144 4.25 16.19 -7.04
C ILE A 144 2.95 16.04 -6.24
N ILE A 145 3.01 15.90 -4.91
CA ILE A 145 1.82 15.77 -4.05
C ILE A 145 0.95 17.03 -4.17
N LYS A 146 1.54 18.22 -4.02
CA LYS A 146 0.81 19.49 -4.17
C LYS A 146 0.19 19.65 -5.56
N LYS A 147 0.94 19.29 -6.62
CA LYS A 147 0.43 19.34 -8.00
C LYS A 147 -0.77 18.42 -8.20
N LEU A 148 -0.72 17.20 -7.68
CA LEU A 148 -1.81 16.25 -7.75
C LEU A 148 -3.04 16.70 -6.95
N ARG A 149 -2.85 17.25 -5.74
CA ARG A 149 -3.97 17.78 -4.93
C ARG A 149 -4.77 18.87 -5.61
N LYS A 150 -4.13 19.71 -6.44
CA LYS A 150 -4.83 20.73 -7.24
C LYS A 150 -5.73 20.12 -8.31
N LYS A 151 -5.50 18.87 -8.74
CA LYS A 151 -6.18 18.23 -9.89
C LYS A 151 -7.07 17.06 -9.53
N THR A 152 -6.97 16.52 -8.31
CA THR A 152 -7.78 15.34 -7.92
C THR A 152 -8.08 15.26 -6.43
N LYS A 153 -9.28 14.71 -6.13
CA LYS A 153 -9.68 14.31 -4.78
C LYS A 153 -9.30 12.85 -4.46
N VAL A 154 -8.78 12.09 -5.44
CA VAL A 154 -8.33 10.70 -5.22
C VAL A 154 -7.27 10.67 -4.11
N PRO A 155 -7.40 9.81 -3.10
CA PRO A 155 -6.44 9.69 -2.01
C PRO A 155 -5.03 9.39 -2.50
N ILE A 156 -4.03 10.07 -1.91
CA ILE A 156 -2.61 9.90 -2.23
C ILE A 156 -1.93 9.16 -1.07
N VAL A 157 -1.29 8.03 -1.39
CA VAL A 157 -0.37 7.30 -0.52
C VAL A 157 1.05 7.72 -0.87
N ALA A 158 1.76 8.35 0.06
CA ALA A 158 3.18 8.64 -0.10
C ALA A 158 4.01 7.42 0.30
N ILE A 159 5.00 7.02 -0.54
CA ILE A 159 5.80 5.81 -0.32
C ILE A 159 7.29 6.07 -0.58
N GLY A 160 8.14 5.27 0.09
CA GLY A 160 9.59 5.17 -0.14
C GLY A 160 10.43 5.86 0.91
N GLY A 161 11.11 5.06 1.75
CA GLY A 161 12.05 5.50 2.78
C GLY A 161 11.47 6.40 3.87
N ILE A 162 10.15 6.29 4.10
CA ILE A 162 9.45 7.14 5.07
C ILE A 162 9.63 6.57 6.48
N ASN A 163 9.82 7.47 7.45
CA ASN A 163 9.99 7.19 8.87
C ASN A 163 9.37 8.32 9.73
N ASP A 164 9.57 8.27 11.05
CA ASP A 164 9.09 9.24 12.03
C ASP A 164 9.63 10.67 11.83
N LYS A 165 10.85 10.82 11.30
CA LYS A 165 11.50 12.12 11.09
C LYS A 165 10.98 12.86 9.83
N ASN A 166 10.46 12.12 8.82
CA ASN A 166 10.18 12.74 7.52
C ASN A 166 8.71 12.66 7.05
N TYR A 167 7.84 11.89 7.71
CA TYR A 167 6.45 11.70 7.27
C TYR A 167 5.60 12.98 7.33
N ARG A 168 5.81 13.83 8.34
CA ARG A 168 4.98 15.04 8.57
C ARG A 168 5.00 15.97 7.37
N MET A 169 6.17 16.16 6.75
CA MET A 169 6.30 16.99 5.56
C MET A 169 5.41 16.50 4.40
N LEU A 170 5.28 15.19 4.21
CA LEU A 170 4.46 14.61 3.14
C LEU A 170 2.95 14.77 3.42
N ILE A 171 2.54 14.61 4.67
CA ILE A 171 1.16 14.88 5.12
C ILE A 171 0.82 16.36 4.90
N ASN A 172 1.69 17.29 5.32
CA ASN A 172 1.49 18.75 5.14
C ASN A 172 1.43 19.16 3.66
N LYS A 173 2.04 18.38 2.76
CA LYS A 173 1.91 18.59 1.30
C LYS A 173 0.64 17.99 0.69
N GLY A 174 -0.20 17.31 1.49
CA GLY A 174 -1.49 16.78 1.09
C GLY A 174 -1.55 15.28 0.82
N ALA A 175 -0.55 14.48 1.28
CA ALA A 175 -0.69 13.03 1.29
C ALA A 175 -1.77 12.62 2.31
N ASN A 176 -2.63 11.68 1.92
CA ASN A 176 -3.68 11.15 2.81
C ASN A 176 -3.15 10.01 3.68
N TYR A 177 -2.21 9.24 3.15
CA TYR A 177 -1.62 8.08 3.79
C TYR A 177 -0.12 8.04 3.59
N ILE A 178 0.58 7.47 4.57
CA ILE A 178 2.02 7.22 4.57
C ILE A 178 2.27 5.73 4.54
N ALA A 179 2.98 5.25 3.50
CA ALA A 179 3.34 3.84 3.40
C ALA A 179 4.62 3.55 4.17
N LEU A 180 4.54 2.66 5.15
CA LEU A 180 5.63 2.20 5.99
C LEU A 180 5.87 0.71 5.79
N SER A 181 7.12 0.27 5.82
CA SER A 181 7.51 -1.14 5.83
C SER A 181 8.75 -1.35 6.72
N SER A 182 9.96 -1.27 6.20
CA SER A 182 11.20 -1.54 6.95
C SER A 182 11.32 -0.75 8.26
N PHE A 183 10.84 0.50 8.29
CA PHE A 183 10.83 1.30 9.52
C PHE A 183 10.06 0.62 10.66
N ILE A 184 8.96 -0.04 10.36
CA ILE A 184 8.16 -0.75 11.36
C ILE A 184 8.72 -2.14 11.66
N TRP A 185 9.09 -2.91 10.62
CA TRP A 185 9.48 -4.31 10.80
C TRP A 185 10.90 -4.50 11.33
N ASN A 186 11.77 -3.49 11.21
CA ASN A 186 13.10 -3.50 11.81
C ASN A 186 13.12 -2.95 13.24
N ASN A 187 12.00 -2.38 13.72
CA ASN A 187 11.81 -1.85 15.08
C ASN A 187 10.39 -2.21 15.56
N PRO A 188 10.10 -3.51 15.77
CA PRO A 188 8.76 -3.99 16.11
C PRO A 188 8.32 -3.65 17.54
#